data_3ef691d4b18357bfe751b84f89544923
#
_entry.id   3ef691d4b18357bfe751b84f89544923
#
_cell.length_a   1.000
_cell.length_b   1.000
_cell.length_c   1.000
_cell.angle_alpha   90.00
_cell.angle_beta   90.00
_cell.angle_gamma   90.00
#
_symmetry.space_group_name_H-M   'P 1'
#
loop_
_entity.id
_entity.type
_entity.pdbx_description
1 polymer ?
#
loop_
_entity_poly.entity_id
_entity_poly.type
_entity_poly.pdbx_seq_one_letter_code
_entity_poly.pdbx_strand_id
1 'polypeptide(L)'
;MTNKIVIFYFMILAFTTQNAYAKDINLTGIYKNEPCNISIEIAKNTNKAKYFYKIVENNQTKSQGYISSIKSNGEGGFYIKFKNIDGMYENGSIVIQNYGNSMNEYNHFEDCDNKYLKFDK
;
A
#
# COMPACT_ATOMS: atom_id res chain seq x y z
N MET A 1 38.21 -32.18 5.16
CA MET A 1 38.51 -30.82 5.60
C MET A 1 37.94 -29.75 4.70
N THR A 2 38.02 -29.90 3.41
CA THR A 2 37.41 -28.95 2.45
C THR A 2 35.89 -28.92 2.47
N ASN A 3 35.24 -30.02 2.87
CA ASN A 3 33.79 -30.11 2.92
C ASN A 3 33.12 -29.22 3.96
N LYS A 4 33.80 -28.92 5.05
CA LYS A 4 33.26 -28.04 6.09
C LYS A 4 33.18 -26.59 5.65
N ILE A 5 34.09 -26.14 4.81
CA ILE A 5 34.13 -24.79 4.30
C ILE A 5 32.99 -24.56 3.30
N VAL A 6 32.71 -25.55 2.47
CA VAL A 6 31.63 -25.49 1.47
C VAL A 6 30.24 -25.36 2.14
N ILE A 7 30.03 -26.10 3.23
CA ILE A 7 28.76 -26.02 3.98
C ILE A 7 28.58 -24.64 4.60
N PHE A 8 29.64 -23.99 5.03
CA PHE A 8 29.62 -22.67 5.62
C PHE A 8 29.18 -21.61 4.61
N TYR A 9 29.66 -21.70 3.39
CA TYR A 9 29.22 -20.78 2.31
C TYR A 9 27.76 -20.93 1.96
N PHE A 10 27.26 -22.13 2.04
CA PHE A 10 25.86 -22.40 1.76
C PHE A 10 24.92 -21.70 2.75
N MET A 11 25.28 -21.65 4.01
CA MET A 11 24.52 -20.97 5.05
C MET A 11 24.47 -19.45 4.85
N ILE A 12 25.55 -18.84 4.43
CA ILE A 12 25.64 -17.41 4.18
C ILE A 12 24.74 -17.01 3.02
N LEU A 13 24.67 -17.82 1.97
CA LEU A 13 23.80 -17.57 0.83
C LEU A 13 22.32 -17.65 1.19
N ALA A 14 21.93 -18.52 2.12
CA ALA A 14 20.56 -18.64 2.58
C ALA A 14 20.11 -17.38 3.32
N PHE A 15 20.98 -16.72 4.07
CA PHE A 15 20.65 -15.47 4.74
C PHE A 15 20.44 -14.30 3.78
N THR A 16 21.21 -14.23 2.72
CA THR A 16 21.06 -13.14 1.74
C THR A 16 19.76 -13.25 0.93
N THR A 17 19.29 -14.47 0.68
CA THR A 17 18.01 -14.66 -0.02
C THR A 17 16.80 -14.25 0.83
N GLN A 18 16.86 -14.38 2.14
CA GLN A 18 15.77 -13.96 3.02
C GLN A 18 15.55 -12.45 3.02
N ASN A 19 16.61 -11.66 2.91
CA ASN A 19 16.52 -10.21 2.89
C ASN A 19 15.88 -9.66 1.61
N ALA A 20 16.01 -10.36 0.49
CA ALA A 20 15.37 -9.96 -0.76
C ALA A 20 13.86 -10.20 -0.74
N TYR A 21 13.37 -11.11 0.09
CA TYR A 21 11.99 -11.53 0.16
C TYR A 21 11.06 -10.48 0.78
N ALA A 22 11.58 -9.66 1.70
CA ALA A 22 10.78 -8.69 2.45
C ALA A 22 10.32 -7.49 1.63
N LYS A 23 10.76 -7.38 0.37
CA LYS A 23 10.45 -6.22 -0.48
C LYS A 23 9.33 -6.45 -1.48
N ASP A 24 8.85 -7.69 -1.63
CA ASP A 24 7.81 -8.00 -2.59
C ASP A 24 6.43 -7.82 -1.97
N ILE A 25 5.85 -6.68 -2.29
CA ILE A 25 4.45 -6.40 -1.97
C ILE A 25 3.69 -6.27 -3.29
N ASN A 26 2.51 -6.86 -3.36
CA ASN A 26 1.62 -6.72 -4.50
C ASN A 26 0.39 -5.93 -4.08
N LEU A 27 0.37 -4.66 -4.46
CA LEU A 27 -0.74 -3.76 -4.17
C LEU A 27 -1.83 -3.77 -5.24
N THR A 28 -1.59 -4.42 -6.38
CA THR A 28 -2.51 -4.40 -7.51
C THR A 28 -3.88 -4.92 -7.12
N GLY A 29 -4.92 -4.20 -7.48
CA GLY A 29 -6.29 -4.61 -7.25
C GLY A 29 -7.24 -3.44 -7.17
N ILE A 30 -8.50 -3.77 -6.93
CA ILE A 30 -9.56 -2.80 -6.70
C ILE A 30 -10.01 -2.97 -5.26
N TYR A 31 -9.88 -1.92 -4.47
CA TYR A 31 -10.23 -1.88 -3.06
C TYR A 31 -11.47 -1.02 -2.90
N LYS A 32 -12.50 -1.54 -2.24
CA LYS A 32 -13.81 -0.87 -2.16
C LYS A 32 -14.23 -0.57 -0.74
N ASN A 33 -14.77 0.61 -0.56
CA ASN A 33 -15.61 0.97 0.58
C ASN A 33 -17.03 1.10 0.05
N GLU A 34 -17.84 0.05 0.21
CA GLU A 34 -19.19 0.02 -0.37
C GLU A 34 -20.15 1.01 0.29
N PRO A 35 -20.14 1.19 1.62
CA PRO A 35 -21.07 2.15 2.25
C PRO A 35 -20.98 3.56 1.69
N CYS A 36 -19.77 4.00 1.31
CA CYS A 36 -19.58 5.35 0.78
C CYS A 36 -19.39 5.40 -0.73
N ASN A 37 -19.51 4.26 -1.41
CA ASN A 37 -19.31 4.16 -2.86
C ASN A 37 -17.99 4.77 -3.32
N ILE A 38 -16.91 4.37 -2.65
CA ILE A 38 -15.57 4.81 -2.98
C ILE A 38 -14.73 3.59 -3.34
N SER A 39 -13.91 3.70 -4.38
CA SER A 39 -12.96 2.65 -4.73
C SER A 39 -11.56 3.23 -4.92
N ILE A 40 -10.56 2.39 -4.64
CA ILE A 40 -9.15 2.66 -4.94
C ILE A 40 -8.70 1.59 -5.91
N GLU A 41 -8.35 1.99 -7.11
CA GLU A 41 -7.83 1.09 -8.13
C GLU A 41 -6.31 1.25 -8.19
N ILE A 42 -5.57 0.16 -8.04
CA ILE A 42 -4.11 0.18 -8.08
C ILE A 42 -3.63 -0.80 -9.15
N ALA A 43 -2.80 -0.31 -10.04
CA ALA A 43 -2.18 -1.10 -11.09
C ALA A 43 -0.68 -0.79 -11.16
N LYS A 44 0.09 -1.82 -11.50
CA LYS A 44 1.53 -1.66 -11.62
C LYS A 44 1.91 -1.31 -13.06
N ASN A 45 2.68 -0.24 -13.21
CA ASN A 45 3.30 0.07 -14.49
C ASN A 45 4.59 -0.75 -14.60
N THR A 46 4.57 -1.80 -15.41
CA THR A 46 5.68 -2.73 -15.53
C THR A 46 6.96 -2.10 -16.07
N ASN A 47 6.83 -1.09 -16.94
CA ASN A 47 8.00 -0.44 -17.54
C ASN A 47 8.76 0.44 -16.54
N LYS A 48 8.07 0.97 -15.54
CA LYS A 48 8.65 1.90 -14.56
C LYS A 48 8.76 1.30 -13.17
N ALA A 49 8.30 0.08 -12.97
CA ALA A 49 8.24 -0.58 -11.66
C ALA A 49 7.54 0.29 -10.60
N LYS A 50 6.54 1.05 -11.01
CA LYS A 50 5.77 1.95 -10.14
C LYS A 50 4.31 1.56 -10.13
N TYR A 51 3.65 1.90 -9.03
CA TYR A 51 2.21 1.71 -8.93
C TYR A 51 1.48 2.99 -9.31
N PHE A 52 0.47 2.84 -10.15
CA PHE A 52 -0.46 3.90 -10.51
C PHE A 52 -1.77 3.67 -9.74
N TYR A 53 -2.37 4.73 -9.23
CA TYR A 53 -3.62 4.64 -8.49
C TYR A 53 -4.69 5.55 -9.07
N LYS A 54 -5.93 5.20 -8.80
CA LYS A 54 -7.07 6.01 -9.12
C LYS A 54 -8.11 5.85 -8.00
N ILE A 55 -8.50 6.96 -7.39
CA ILE A 55 -9.54 6.98 -6.36
C ILE A 55 -10.80 7.55 -6.97
N VAL A 56 -11.89 6.78 -6.87
CA VAL A 56 -13.18 7.12 -7.47
C VAL A 56 -14.22 7.21 -6.36
N GLU A 57 -14.91 8.33 -6.31
CA GLU A 57 -16.02 8.58 -5.37
C GLU A 57 -17.27 8.90 -6.17
N ASN A 58 -18.34 8.14 -5.97
CA ASN A 58 -19.62 8.33 -6.66
C ASN A 58 -19.45 8.41 -8.18
N ASN A 59 -18.67 7.50 -8.74
CA ASN A 59 -18.36 7.40 -10.17
C ASN A 59 -17.55 8.56 -10.74
N GLN A 60 -16.97 9.39 -9.88
CA GLN A 60 -16.11 10.50 -10.30
C GLN A 60 -14.69 10.28 -9.79
N THR A 61 -13.71 10.49 -10.65
CA THR A 61 -12.31 10.40 -10.25
C THR A 61 -11.97 11.56 -9.32
N LYS A 62 -11.62 11.23 -8.09
CA LYS A 62 -11.24 12.21 -7.08
C LYS A 62 -9.74 12.51 -7.11
N SER A 63 -8.93 11.48 -7.31
CA SER A 63 -7.46 11.60 -7.35
C SER A 63 -6.90 10.48 -8.18
N GLN A 64 -5.80 10.76 -8.88
CA GLN A 64 -5.08 9.74 -9.64
C GLN A 64 -3.63 10.16 -9.82
N GLY A 65 -2.77 9.20 -10.04
CA GLY A 65 -1.35 9.42 -10.28
C GLY A 65 -0.52 8.23 -9.84
N TYR A 66 0.78 8.44 -9.70
CA TYR A 66 1.66 7.42 -9.17
C TYR A 66 1.70 7.48 -7.66
N ILE A 67 1.79 6.31 -7.03
CA ILE A 67 2.03 6.23 -5.60
C ILE A 67 3.45 6.75 -5.34
N SER A 68 3.56 7.78 -4.51
CA SER A 68 4.83 8.47 -4.30
C SER A 68 5.70 7.81 -3.23
N SER A 69 5.10 7.05 -2.32
CA SER A 69 5.85 6.40 -1.25
C SER A 69 5.11 5.17 -0.74
N ILE A 70 5.87 4.11 -0.52
CA ILE A 70 5.41 2.88 0.14
C ILE A 70 6.46 2.54 1.18
N LYS A 71 6.08 2.59 2.46
CA LYS A 71 7.00 2.33 3.57
C LYS A 71 6.44 1.28 4.50
N SER A 72 7.28 0.29 4.85
CA SER A 72 6.90 -0.70 5.85
C SER A 72 6.65 -0.03 7.20
N ASN A 73 5.60 -0.48 7.92
CA ASN A 73 5.34 -0.04 9.29
C ASN A 73 6.08 -0.88 10.34
N GLY A 74 6.85 -1.89 9.91
CA GLY A 74 7.56 -2.80 10.81
C GLY A 74 6.71 -3.92 11.39
N GLU A 75 5.42 -3.97 11.09
CA GLU A 75 4.47 -4.93 11.66
C GLU A 75 3.67 -5.69 10.59
N GLY A 76 4.20 -5.76 9.38
CA GLY A 76 3.55 -6.46 8.28
C GLY A 76 2.65 -5.61 7.42
N GLY A 77 2.46 -4.34 7.77
CA GLY A 77 1.71 -3.39 6.98
C GLY A 77 2.60 -2.38 6.27
N PHE A 78 1.97 -1.53 5.47
CA PHE A 78 2.68 -0.52 4.69
C PHE A 78 1.92 0.80 4.68
N TYR A 79 2.63 1.89 4.91
CA TYR A 79 2.10 3.23 4.68
C TYR A 79 2.21 3.55 3.19
N ILE A 80 1.12 4.00 2.60
CA ILE A 80 1.03 4.33 1.18
C ILE A 80 0.67 5.80 1.04
N LYS A 81 1.41 6.52 0.23
CA LYS A 81 1.12 7.92 -0.04
C LYS A 81 0.54 8.10 -1.45
N PHE A 82 -0.74 8.50 -1.49
CA PHE A 82 -1.46 8.86 -2.71
C PHE A 82 -1.48 10.38 -2.80
N LYS A 83 -0.55 11.02 -3.44
CA LYS A 83 -0.47 12.49 -3.46
C LYS A 83 -0.74 13.12 -2.08
N ASN A 84 -1.95 13.63 -1.86
CA ASN A 84 -2.34 14.32 -0.63
C ASN A 84 -3.08 13.44 0.38
N ILE A 85 -3.25 12.17 0.07
CA ILE A 85 -3.99 11.25 0.92
C ILE A 85 -3.03 10.13 1.34
N ASP A 86 -3.00 9.85 2.65
CA ASP A 86 -2.19 8.76 3.19
C ASP A 86 -3.10 7.59 3.59
N GLY A 87 -2.68 6.39 3.23
CA GLY A 87 -3.36 5.17 3.59
C GLY A 87 -2.44 4.16 4.25
N MET A 88 -3.03 3.19 4.92
CA MET A 88 -2.31 2.07 5.49
C MET A 88 -2.82 0.77 4.88
N TYR A 89 -1.93 0.01 4.27
CA TYR A 89 -2.23 -1.30 3.72
C TYR A 89 -1.86 -2.37 4.74
N GLU A 90 -2.79 -3.26 5.02
CA GLU A 90 -2.57 -4.39 5.89
C GLU A 90 -3.55 -5.51 5.54
N ASN A 91 -3.03 -6.72 5.31
CA ASN A 91 -3.84 -7.92 5.06
C ASN A 91 -4.88 -7.77 3.95
N GLY A 92 -4.51 -7.14 2.85
CA GLY A 92 -5.40 -6.99 1.70
C GLY A 92 -6.39 -5.84 1.80
N SER A 93 -6.31 -5.03 2.86
CA SER A 93 -7.18 -3.87 3.05
C SER A 93 -6.37 -2.59 3.12
N ILE A 94 -6.98 -1.49 2.73
CA ILE A 94 -6.41 -0.15 2.88
C ILE A 94 -7.32 0.65 3.80
N VAL A 95 -6.73 1.30 4.80
CA VAL A 95 -7.45 2.19 5.70
C VAL A 95 -6.98 3.61 5.46
N ILE A 96 -7.92 4.53 5.28
CA ILE A 96 -7.65 5.97 5.12
C ILE A 96 -8.34 6.72 6.25
N GLN A 97 -7.61 7.61 6.90
CA GLN A 97 -8.21 8.55 7.84
C GLN A 97 -8.79 9.73 7.06
N ASN A 98 -10.12 9.85 7.08
CA ASN A 98 -10.83 10.84 6.29
C ASN A 98 -10.66 12.26 6.84
N TYR A 99 -10.65 12.40 8.16
CA TYR A 99 -10.52 13.71 8.81
C TYR A 99 -10.04 13.54 10.26
N GLY A 100 -9.78 14.66 10.94
CA GLY A 100 -9.67 14.68 12.40
C GLY A 100 -8.26 14.58 12.98
N ASN A 101 -7.23 14.89 12.19
CA ASN A 101 -5.90 15.09 12.77
C ASN A 101 -5.36 16.47 12.36
N SER A 102 -4.25 16.88 12.97
CA SER A 102 -3.64 18.17 12.73
C SER A 102 -3.15 18.36 11.29
N MET A 103 -2.95 17.26 10.58
CA MET A 103 -2.50 17.26 9.18
C MET A 103 -3.67 17.20 8.18
N ASN A 104 -4.84 16.74 8.63
CA ASN A 104 -6.03 16.56 7.80
C ASN A 104 -7.23 17.18 8.49
N GLU A 105 -7.31 18.50 8.46
CA GLU A 105 -8.44 19.24 9.02
C GLU A 105 -9.69 19.10 8.16
N TYR A 106 -9.50 18.87 6.88
CA TYR A 106 -10.60 18.78 5.92
C TYR A 106 -10.93 17.33 5.59
N ASN A 107 -12.19 17.08 5.33
CA ASN A 107 -12.60 15.77 4.84
C ASN A 107 -12.01 15.51 3.46
N HIS A 108 -11.36 14.38 3.30
CA HIS A 108 -10.92 13.94 1.98
C HIS A 108 -12.10 13.51 1.11
N PHE A 109 -13.13 12.93 1.74
CA PHE A 109 -14.32 12.43 1.07
C PHE A 109 -15.54 13.08 1.70
N GLU A 110 -16.09 14.09 1.03
CA GLU A 110 -17.16 14.92 1.56
C GLU A 110 -18.49 14.20 1.74
N ASP A 111 -18.73 13.20 0.90
CA ASP A 111 -19.98 12.44 0.94
C ASP A 111 -19.91 11.25 1.89
N CYS A 112 -18.86 11.15 2.69
CA CYS A 112 -18.65 10.06 3.63
C CYS A 112 -18.26 10.60 5.00
N ASP A 113 -19.10 10.36 6.01
CA ASP A 113 -18.95 10.95 7.34
C ASP A 113 -17.99 10.19 8.25
N ASN A 114 -17.57 8.99 7.86
CA ASN A 114 -16.71 8.17 8.71
C ASN A 114 -15.30 8.73 8.81
N LYS A 115 -14.78 8.77 10.02
CA LYS A 115 -13.41 9.22 10.27
C LYS A 115 -12.37 8.30 9.65
N TYR A 116 -12.60 7.00 9.74
CA TYR A 116 -11.74 5.98 9.16
C TYR A 116 -12.51 5.20 8.11
N LEU A 117 -11.92 5.07 6.94
CA LEU A 117 -12.52 4.35 5.82
C LEU A 117 -11.69 3.11 5.54
N LYS A 118 -12.34 1.96 5.56
CA LYS A 118 -11.69 0.68 5.23
C LYS A 118 -12.10 0.27 3.82
N PHE A 119 -11.10 -0.03 3.01
CA PHE A 119 -11.28 -0.46 1.62
C PHE A 119 -10.82 -1.89 1.51
N ASP A 120 -11.69 -2.78 1.12
CA ASP A 120 -11.41 -4.20 0.99
C ASP A 120 -11.33 -4.62 -0.48
N LYS A 121 -10.38 -5.49 -0.72
CA LYS A 121 -10.10 -6.01 -2.06
C LYS A 121 -11.13 -7.04 -2.51
#